data_7b3e25b60d5ce114dcdfa1536462f058
#
_entry.id   7b3e25b60d5ce114dcdfa1536462f058
#
_cell.length_a   1.000
_cell.length_b   1.000
_cell.length_c   1.000
_cell.angle_alpha   90.00
_cell.angle_beta   90.00
_cell.angle_gamma   90.00
#
_symmetry.space_group_name_H-M   'P 1'
#
loop_
_entity.id
_entity.type
_entity.pdbx_description
1 polymer ?
#
loop_
_entity_poly.entity_id
_entity_poly.type
_entity_poly.pdbx_seq_one_letter_code
_entity_poly.pdbx_strand_id
1 'polypeptide(L)'
;ISRYPDAKKIYVMLGANGIAWIGKDSFVENYGIFLDTIRQQHPNADIYVQSILPVTASKEQSDPQFANSKIQEYNAALLNMAQEKKYYYLNVAEAFADENGCLPEEASPTDGMHFGPKYYEVWFEYLKKHVANSDSITNDDAAEKGSSSFPAA
;
A
#
# COMPACT_ATOMS: atom_id res chain seq x y z
N ILE A 1 -12.27 -12.02 7.31
CA ILE A 1 -12.00 -11.11 8.43
C ILE A 1 -12.92 -11.44 9.61
N SER A 2 -14.21 -11.70 9.38
CA SER A 2 -15.17 -12.08 10.44
C SER A 2 -14.78 -13.31 11.28
N ARG A 3 -13.84 -14.14 10.82
CA ARG A 3 -13.30 -15.28 11.58
C ARG A 3 -12.32 -14.88 12.69
N TYR A 4 -11.90 -13.61 12.75
CA TYR A 4 -10.92 -13.08 13.69
C TYR A 4 -11.49 -11.83 14.39
N PRO A 5 -12.54 -12.01 15.25
CA PRO A 5 -13.24 -10.86 15.86
C PRO A 5 -12.36 -9.99 16.76
N ASP A 6 -11.28 -10.56 17.29
CA ASP A 6 -10.35 -9.88 18.22
C ASP A 6 -9.08 -9.33 17.52
N ALA A 7 -9.10 -9.21 16.19
CA ALA A 7 -7.97 -8.64 15.46
C ALA A 7 -7.66 -7.22 15.97
N LYS A 8 -6.42 -7.00 16.38
CA LYS A 8 -5.94 -5.69 16.87
C LYS A 8 -5.38 -4.82 15.74
N LYS A 9 -4.82 -5.46 14.72
CA LYS A 9 -4.23 -4.80 13.56
C LYS A 9 -4.67 -5.51 12.29
N ILE A 10 -5.09 -4.75 11.29
CA ILE A 10 -5.55 -5.26 9.99
C ILE A 10 -4.76 -4.55 8.91
N TYR A 11 -4.04 -5.32 8.13
CA TYR A 11 -3.22 -4.83 7.01
C TYR A 11 -3.96 -5.11 5.71
N VAL A 12 -4.16 -4.07 4.90
CA VAL A 12 -4.87 -4.17 3.63
C VAL A 12 -3.93 -3.77 2.50
N MET A 13 -3.68 -4.68 1.57
CA MET A 13 -2.96 -4.45 0.32
C MET A 13 -3.80 -4.98 -0.82
N LEU A 14 -4.37 -4.09 -1.61
CA LEU A 14 -5.22 -4.40 -2.76
C LEU A 14 -4.88 -3.44 -3.90
N GLY A 15 -5.20 -3.85 -5.13
CA GLY A 15 -5.27 -2.92 -6.24
C GLY A 15 -4.31 -3.19 -7.38
N ALA A 16 -3.27 -4.00 -7.22
CA ALA A 16 -2.28 -4.26 -8.25
C ALA A 16 -2.92 -4.61 -9.62
N ASN A 17 -3.90 -5.49 -9.64
CA ASN A 17 -4.63 -5.84 -10.86
C ASN A 17 -5.70 -4.79 -11.23
N GLY A 18 -6.28 -4.13 -10.25
CA GLY A 18 -7.41 -3.21 -10.46
C GLY A 18 -7.03 -1.94 -11.20
N ILE A 19 -5.81 -1.46 -11.07
CA ILE A 19 -5.33 -0.22 -11.71
C ILE A 19 -5.42 -0.27 -13.24
N ALA A 20 -5.36 -1.45 -13.85
CA ALA A 20 -5.47 -1.60 -15.30
C ALA A 20 -6.87 -1.26 -15.83
N TRP A 21 -7.92 -1.50 -15.02
CA TRP A 21 -9.30 -1.52 -15.49
C TRP A 21 -10.23 -0.53 -14.80
N ILE A 22 -9.87 -0.07 -13.61
CA ILE A 22 -10.71 0.79 -12.78
C ILE A 22 -10.09 2.18 -12.73
N GLY A 23 -10.85 3.20 -13.08
CA GLY A 23 -10.39 4.60 -12.97
C GLY A 23 -10.08 4.98 -11.52
N LYS A 24 -9.11 5.86 -11.33
CA LYS A 24 -8.55 6.25 -10.02
C LYS A 24 -9.63 6.62 -8.99
N ASP A 25 -10.58 7.48 -9.36
CA ASP A 25 -11.59 7.97 -8.43
C ASP A 25 -12.50 6.82 -7.96
N SER A 26 -13.00 6.00 -8.89
CA SER A 26 -13.81 4.82 -8.54
C SER A 26 -13.03 3.78 -7.75
N PHE A 27 -11.73 3.64 -8.03
CA PHE A 27 -10.84 2.75 -7.27
C PHE A 27 -10.74 3.19 -5.82
N VAL A 28 -10.47 4.47 -5.58
CA VAL A 28 -10.31 5.05 -4.23
C VAL A 28 -11.63 5.02 -3.46
N GLU A 29 -12.74 5.36 -4.13
CA GLU A 29 -14.07 5.30 -3.52
C GLU A 29 -14.42 3.88 -3.04
N ASN A 30 -14.26 2.88 -3.92
CA ASN A 30 -14.53 1.48 -3.58
C ASN A 30 -13.60 0.97 -2.46
N TYR A 31 -12.34 1.38 -2.49
CA TYR A 31 -11.38 1.05 -1.45
C TYR A 31 -11.81 1.64 -0.09
N GLY A 32 -12.23 2.90 -0.08
CA GLY A 32 -12.75 3.56 1.11
C GLY A 32 -13.98 2.86 1.69
N ILE A 33 -14.96 2.47 0.86
CA ILE A 33 -16.14 1.70 1.27
C ILE A 33 -15.72 0.36 1.89
N PHE A 34 -14.75 -0.32 1.29
CA PHE A 34 -14.22 -1.58 1.81
C PHE A 34 -13.59 -1.41 3.20
N LEU A 35 -12.78 -0.37 3.39
CA LEU A 35 -12.16 -0.07 4.69
C LEU A 35 -13.21 0.30 5.75
N ASP A 36 -14.22 1.08 5.39
CA ASP A 36 -15.31 1.43 6.30
C ASP A 36 -16.09 0.18 6.74
N THR A 37 -16.27 -0.80 5.83
CA THR A 37 -16.86 -2.09 6.18
C THR A 37 -16.00 -2.87 7.17
N ILE A 38 -14.66 -2.85 6.98
CA ILE A 38 -13.73 -3.45 7.95
C ILE A 38 -13.84 -2.74 9.30
N ARG A 39 -13.88 -1.41 9.32
CA ARG A 39 -14.01 -0.62 10.54
C ARG A 39 -15.29 -0.94 11.31
N GLN A 40 -16.42 -1.13 10.61
CA GLN A 40 -17.69 -1.52 11.24
C GLN A 40 -17.61 -2.89 11.91
N GLN A 41 -16.90 -3.84 11.30
CA GLN A 41 -16.72 -5.18 11.85
C GLN A 41 -15.66 -5.25 12.96
N HIS A 42 -14.68 -4.34 12.93
CA HIS A 42 -13.53 -4.30 13.84
C HIS A 42 -13.32 -2.87 14.36
N PRO A 43 -14.22 -2.36 15.21
CA PRO A 43 -14.23 -0.96 15.63
C PRO A 43 -12.95 -0.52 16.38
N ASN A 44 -12.28 -1.47 17.03
CA ASN A 44 -11.10 -1.22 17.85
C ASN A 44 -9.78 -1.65 17.19
N ALA A 45 -9.81 -2.08 15.93
CA ALA A 45 -8.60 -2.50 15.23
C ALA A 45 -7.90 -1.31 14.57
N ASP A 46 -6.56 -1.29 14.61
CA ASP A 46 -5.76 -0.41 13.78
C ASP A 46 -5.78 -0.92 12.34
N ILE A 47 -6.22 -0.09 11.40
CA ILE A 47 -6.32 -0.45 9.99
C ILE A 47 -5.19 0.24 9.23
N TYR A 48 -4.36 -0.56 8.58
CA TYR A 48 -3.20 -0.13 7.81
C TYR A 48 -3.46 -0.35 6.32
N VAL A 49 -3.52 0.75 5.56
CA VAL A 49 -3.58 0.75 4.10
C VAL A 49 -2.16 0.71 3.58
N GLN A 50 -1.82 -0.31 2.81
CA GLN A 50 -0.50 -0.43 2.20
C GLN A 50 -0.54 0.10 0.76
N SER A 51 0.57 0.72 0.34
CA SER A 51 0.73 1.14 -1.05
C SER A 51 0.68 -0.05 -2.02
N ILE A 52 0.25 0.21 -3.24
CA ILE A 52 0.42 -0.71 -4.37
C ILE A 52 1.92 -0.75 -4.70
N LEU A 53 2.46 -1.94 -4.90
CA LEU A 53 3.87 -2.14 -5.23
C LEU A 53 4.16 -1.74 -6.68
N PRO A 54 5.39 -1.29 -6.97
CA PRO A 54 5.81 -1.05 -8.35
C PRO A 54 5.86 -2.35 -9.14
N VAL A 55 5.83 -2.23 -10.45
CA VAL A 55 6.11 -3.33 -11.38
C VAL A 55 7.52 -3.23 -11.91
N THR A 56 8.03 -4.32 -12.51
CA THR A 56 9.34 -4.29 -13.17
C THR A 56 9.33 -3.39 -14.42
N ALA A 57 10.50 -2.90 -14.82
CA ALA A 57 10.64 -2.11 -16.04
C ALA A 57 10.18 -2.89 -17.29
N SER A 58 10.47 -4.18 -17.35
CA SER A 58 10.00 -5.07 -18.43
C SER A 58 8.48 -5.18 -18.46
N LYS A 59 7.83 -5.26 -17.29
CA LYS A 59 6.36 -5.28 -17.21
C LYS A 59 5.76 -3.97 -17.68
N GLU A 60 6.26 -2.84 -17.20
CA GLU A 60 5.80 -1.53 -17.63
C GLU A 60 5.91 -1.33 -19.14
N GLN A 61 7.04 -1.77 -19.73
CA GLN A 61 7.26 -1.67 -21.16
C GLN A 61 6.30 -2.55 -21.96
N SER A 62 6.03 -3.76 -21.50
CA SER A 62 5.15 -4.72 -22.18
C SER A 62 3.67 -4.42 -21.99
N ASP A 63 3.30 -3.80 -20.89
CA ASP A 63 1.92 -3.52 -20.50
C ASP A 63 1.79 -2.15 -19.81
N PRO A 64 1.70 -1.06 -20.60
CA PRO A 64 1.63 0.31 -20.08
C PRO A 64 0.44 0.61 -19.15
N GLN A 65 -0.55 -0.29 -19.09
CA GLN A 65 -1.66 -0.15 -18.16
C GLN A 65 -1.20 -0.27 -16.69
N PHE A 66 -0.03 -0.88 -16.48
CA PHE A 66 0.64 -1.00 -15.17
C PHE A 66 1.82 -0.04 -15.02
N ALA A 67 1.85 1.08 -15.75
CA ALA A 67 2.93 2.06 -15.65
C ALA A 67 3.18 2.48 -14.18
N ASN A 68 4.44 2.53 -13.76
CA ASN A 68 4.82 2.90 -12.40
C ASN A 68 4.40 4.33 -12.05
N SER A 69 4.36 5.25 -13.02
CA SER A 69 3.80 6.59 -12.84
C SER A 69 2.31 6.56 -12.44
N LYS A 70 1.53 5.68 -13.07
CA LYS A 70 0.12 5.47 -12.74
C LYS A 70 -0.04 4.85 -11.34
N ILE A 71 0.80 3.89 -11.00
CA ILE A 71 0.83 3.30 -9.64
C ILE A 71 1.07 4.39 -8.60
N GLN A 72 2.01 5.30 -8.83
CA GLN A 72 2.30 6.43 -7.95
C GLN A 72 1.09 7.36 -7.78
N GLU A 73 0.37 7.67 -8.86
CA GLU A 73 -0.86 8.47 -8.78
C GLU A 73 -1.94 7.80 -7.92
N TYR A 74 -2.12 6.49 -8.05
CA TYR A 74 -3.09 5.74 -7.25
C TYR A 74 -2.64 5.66 -5.78
N ASN A 75 -1.35 5.48 -5.51
CA ASN A 75 -0.80 5.50 -4.16
C ASN A 75 -0.96 6.85 -3.48
N ALA A 76 -0.76 7.96 -4.21
CA ALA A 76 -1.02 9.30 -3.69
C ALA A 76 -2.51 9.49 -3.32
N ALA A 77 -3.42 8.99 -4.16
CA ALA A 77 -4.85 9.06 -3.89
C ALA A 77 -5.26 8.15 -2.70
N LEU A 78 -4.65 6.98 -2.56
CA LEU A 78 -4.86 6.11 -1.39
C LEU A 78 -4.35 6.75 -0.09
N LEU A 79 -3.20 7.42 -0.13
CA LEU A 79 -2.67 8.18 1.02
C LEU A 79 -3.65 9.26 1.46
N ASN A 80 -4.14 10.08 0.52
CA ASN A 80 -5.11 11.14 0.82
C ASN A 80 -6.39 10.56 1.45
N MET A 81 -6.95 9.52 0.86
CA MET A 81 -8.14 8.85 1.38
C MET A 81 -7.90 8.26 2.78
N ALA A 82 -6.75 7.64 3.01
CA ALA A 82 -6.41 7.08 4.32
C ALA A 82 -6.32 8.19 5.38
N GLN A 83 -5.71 9.33 5.06
CA GLN A 83 -5.64 10.50 5.95
C GLN A 83 -7.02 11.08 6.26
N GLU A 84 -7.87 11.28 5.25
CA GLU A 84 -9.23 11.79 5.42
C GLU A 84 -10.09 10.88 6.31
N LYS A 85 -9.96 9.56 6.13
CA LYS A 85 -10.71 8.55 6.88
C LYS A 85 -10.05 8.12 8.20
N LYS A 86 -8.88 8.69 8.52
CA LYS A 86 -8.09 8.37 9.74
C LYS A 86 -7.68 6.89 9.81
N TYR A 87 -7.25 6.33 8.69
CA TYR A 87 -6.56 5.06 8.60
C TYR A 87 -5.05 5.29 8.50
N TYR A 88 -4.26 4.33 8.98
CA TYR A 88 -2.80 4.38 8.80
C TYR A 88 -2.44 4.07 7.35
N TYR A 89 -1.44 4.76 6.82
CA TYR A 89 -0.88 4.46 5.50
C TYR A 89 0.55 3.98 5.62
N LEU A 90 0.90 2.89 4.94
CA LEU A 90 2.24 2.34 4.88
C LEU A 90 2.74 2.37 3.43
N ASN A 91 3.78 3.16 3.18
CA ASN A 91 4.41 3.24 1.85
C ASN A 91 5.34 2.05 1.60
N VAL A 92 4.78 0.85 1.57
CA VAL A 92 5.56 -0.39 1.39
C VAL A 92 6.35 -0.39 0.07
N ALA A 93 5.86 0.33 -0.95
CA ALA A 93 6.52 0.45 -2.25
C ALA A 93 7.97 0.93 -2.14
N GLU A 94 8.29 1.81 -1.18
CA GLU A 94 9.67 2.33 -1.00
C GLU A 94 10.70 1.25 -0.61
N ALA A 95 10.24 0.15 0.02
CA ALA A 95 11.11 -0.97 0.36
C ALA A 95 11.44 -1.88 -0.83
N PHE A 96 10.69 -1.75 -1.92
CA PHE A 96 10.78 -2.62 -3.09
C PHE A 96 11.28 -1.89 -4.34
N ALA A 97 11.14 -0.57 -4.41
CA ALA A 97 11.54 0.21 -5.56
C ALA A 97 13.08 0.31 -5.67
N ASP A 98 13.59 0.13 -6.88
CA ASP A 98 14.96 0.47 -7.23
C ASP A 98 15.14 2.01 -7.41
N GLU A 99 16.31 2.44 -7.84
CA GLU A 99 16.66 3.85 -8.08
C GLU A 99 15.79 4.52 -9.17
N ASN A 100 15.14 3.72 -10.03
CA ASN A 100 14.24 4.18 -11.09
C ASN A 100 12.75 4.11 -10.67
N GLY A 101 12.47 3.68 -9.46
CA GLY A 101 11.11 3.51 -8.96
C GLY A 101 10.42 2.23 -9.44
N CYS A 102 11.15 1.30 -10.03
CA CYS A 102 10.65 0.02 -10.52
C CYS A 102 10.92 -1.10 -9.51
N LEU A 103 10.13 -2.16 -9.59
CA LEU A 103 10.45 -3.41 -8.91
C LEU A 103 11.68 -4.04 -9.62
N PRO A 104 12.74 -4.46 -8.91
CA PRO A 104 13.86 -5.17 -9.52
C PRO A 104 13.41 -6.41 -10.31
N GLU A 105 13.99 -6.65 -11.49
CA GLU A 105 13.59 -7.77 -12.36
C GLU A 105 13.70 -9.13 -11.64
N GLU A 106 14.73 -9.31 -10.83
CA GLU A 106 14.92 -10.54 -10.04
C GLU A 106 13.87 -10.74 -8.94
N ALA A 107 13.16 -9.67 -8.55
CA ALA A 107 12.09 -9.77 -7.56
C ALA A 107 10.86 -10.48 -8.11
N SER A 108 10.58 -10.31 -9.39
CA SER A 108 9.42 -10.87 -10.07
C SER A 108 9.78 -11.48 -11.45
N PRO A 109 10.49 -12.61 -11.47
CA PRO A 109 10.97 -13.20 -12.72
C PRO A 109 9.86 -13.82 -13.58
N THR A 110 8.64 -13.95 -13.06
CA THR A 110 7.55 -14.65 -13.74
C THR A 110 6.65 -13.68 -14.52
N ASP A 111 6.17 -12.62 -13.88
CA ASP A 111 5.15 -11.73 -14.46
C ASP A 111 5.43 -10.23 -14.26
N GLY A 112 6.50 -9.90 -13.57
CA GLY A 112 6.90 -8.52 -13.31
C GLY A 112 6.06 -7.78 -12.26
N MET A 113 5.15 -8.46 -11.57
CA MET A 113 4.22 -7.90 -10.58
C MET A 113 4.24 -8.64 -9.25
N HIS A 114 4.27 -9.98 -9.26
CA HIS A 114 4.23 -10.81 -8.07
C HIS A 114 5.64 -11.24 -7.69
N PHE A 115 6.05 -10.89 -6.49
CA PHE A 115 7.40 -11.17 -6.02
C PHE A 115 7.56 -12.55 -5.40
N GLY A 116 8.79 -13.07 -5.49
CA GLY A 116 9.15 -14.38 -4.93
C GLY A 116 9.33 -14.38 -3.40
N PRO A 117 9.50 -15.56 -2.79
CA PRO A 117 9.52 -15.76 -1.33
C PRO A 117 10.52 -14.87 -0.57
N LYS A 118 11.70 -14.60 -1.15
CA LYS A 118 12.73 -13.75 -0.55
C LYS A 118 12.22 -12.34 -0.21
N TYR A 119 11.35 -11.79 -1.03
CA TYR A 119 10.84 -10.44 -0.86
C TYR A 119 9.72 -10.33 0.19
N TYR A 120 9.13 -11.45 0.62
CA TYR A 120 8.24 -11.46 1.79
C TYR A 120 9.00 -11.13 3.08
N GLU A 121 10.29 -11.46 3.18
CA GLU A 121 11.13 -11.07 4.31
C GLU A 121 11.34 -9.54 4.32
N VAL A 122 11.61 -8.94 3.17
CA VAL A 122 11.74 -7.48 3.01
C VAL A 122 10.45 -6.79 3.44
N TRP A 123 9.31 -7.27 2.97
CA TRP A 123 8.00 -6.77 3.35
C TRP A 123 7.75 -6.87 4.85
N PHE A 124 8.00 -8.03 5.43
CA PHE A 124 7.78 -8.26 6.86
C PHE A 124 8.68 -7.37 7.74
N GLU A 125 9.94 -7.21 7.37
CA GLU A 125 10.87 -6.31 8.07
C GLU A 125 10.43 -4.83 7.97
N TYR A 126 9.90 -4.43 6.81
CA TYR A 126 9.33 -3.09 6.65
C TYR A 126 8.14 -2.89 7.60
N LEU A 127 7.19 -3.82 7.63
CA LEU A 127 6.02 -3.74 8.51
C LEU A 127 6.43 -3.64 9.98
N LYS A 128 7.40 -4.45 10.44
CA LYS A 128 7.87 -4.41 11.83
C LYS A 128 8.42 -3.04 12.25
N LYS A 129 9.06 -2.33 11.33
CA LYS A 129 9.69 -1.02 11.58
C LYS A 129 8.71 0.14 11.52
N HIS A 130 7.64 0.02 10.74
CA HIS A 130 6.75 1.15 10.42
C HIS A 130 5.35 1.01 11.03
N VAL A 131 5.09 -0.06 11.77
CA VAL A 131 3.83 -0.24 12.48
C VAL A 131 3.89 0.48 13.81
N ALA A 132 2.90 1.32 14.07
CA ALA A 132 2.75 2.01 15.32
C ALA A 132 2.59 1.02 16.50
N ASN A 133 3.32 1.25 17.59
CA ASN A 133 3.08 0.53 18.83
C ASN A 133 1.77 1.02 19.45
N SER A 134 0.88 0.10 19.78
CA SER A 134 -0.47 0.37 20.29
C SER A 134 -0.51 1.20 21.61
N ASP A 135 0.64 1.43 22.23
CA ASP A 135 0.74 2.11 23.52
C ASP A 135 1.16 3.59 23.42
N SER A 136 1.39 4.15 22.22
CA SER A 136 2.01 5.48 22.06
C SER A 136 1.36 6.42 21.04
N ILE A 137 0.10 6.20 20.63
CA ILE A 137 -0.45 6.95 19.49
C ILE A 137 -1.39 8.05 19.96
N THR A 138 -0.92 9.29 19.85
CA THR A 138 -1.77 10.46 19.63
C THR A 138 -1.96 10.63 18.12
N ASN A 139 -3.11 11.16 17.67
CA ASN A 139 -3.46 11.34 16.26
C ASN A 139 -2.45 12.20 15.44
N ASP A 140 -1.50 12.86 16.09
CA ASP A 140 -0.45 13.67 15.47
C ASP A 140 0.67 12.82 14.85
N ASP A 141 0.95 11.64 15.39
CA ASP A 141 2.03 10.76 14.88
C ASP A 141 1.71 10.12 13.51
N ALA A 142 0.42 10.01 13.16
CA ALA A 142 -0.01 9.47 11.88
C ALA A 142 0.25 10.45 10.71
N ALA A 143 0.21 11.75 10.99
CA ALA A 143 0.44 12.80 10.00
C ALA A 143 1.94 12.98 9.69
N GLU A 144 2.83 12.82 10.69
CA GLU A 144 4.26 12.98 10.50
C GLU A 144 4.91 11.80 9.76
N LYS A 145 4.41 10.57 9.96
CA LYS A 145 4.98 9.38 9.29
C LYS A 145 4.52 9.20 7.84
N GLY A 146 3.47 9.90 7.43
CA GLY A 146 3.04 9.98 6.03
C GLY A 146 3.80 11.01 5.18
N SER A 147 4.60 11.88 5.82
CA SER A 147 5.32 12.97 5.15
C SER A 147 6.81 12.68 4.89
N SER A 148 7.22 11.43 4.82
CA SER A 148 8.54 11.08 4.30
C SER A 148 8.56 11.45 2.81
N SER A 149 9.08 12.63 2.57
CA SER A 149 9.25 13.35 1.32
C SER A 149 9.74 12.46 0.18
N PHE A 150 8.97 12.44 -0.90
CA PHE A 150 9.53 12.15 -2.21
C PHE A 150 10.59 13.22 -2.50
N PRO A 151 11.82 12.88 -2.88
CA PRO A 151 12.71 13.88 -3.47
C PRO A 151 12.05 14.35 -4.77
N ALA A 152 11.85 15.66 -4.88
CA ALA A 152 11.47 16.29 -6.12
C ALA A 152 12.53 15.97 -7.17
N ALA A 153 12.10 15.44 -8.31
CA ALA A 153 12.95 15.23 -9.48
C ALA A 153 13.39 16.56 -10.08
#